data_654f50171500857529ecda7c0c2d3538
#
_entry.id   654f50171500857529ecda7c0c2d3538
#
_cell.length_a   1.000
_cell.length_b   1.000
_cell.length_c   1.000
_cell.angle_alpha   90.00
_cell.angle_beta   90.00
_cell.angle_gamma   90.00
#
_symmetry.space_group_name_H-M   'P 1'
#
loop_
_entity.id
_entity.type
_entity.pdbx_description
1 polymer ?
#
loop_
_entity_poly.entity_id
_entity_poly.type
_entity_poly.pdbx_seq_one_letter_code
_entity_poly.pdbx_strand_id
1 'polypeptide(L)'
;MNKKPVSYLQTDPKWKSVDYSAKGEKTTIGASGCGPTAMAMVLATWCDSKVTPLTECDWALKHGYKAPHSGTYYGYFEPAGRRYGLKVYRLNYTNIYGNSTTAYHAQARDALGEGHLVIACMGKGNWTSSGHYVLVYGIQDNVVYINDPASTKKARTEGSYSLFKQQVKYYWVIERPKHIPKDDEKEEIPVEKFVEMSTDEQAYALMEKAFRYASKLPEPLWSQTDGHWQKAKEEGITDGSAPERPMKRCEVMAILGRKGLL
;
A
#
# COMPACT_ATOMS: atom_id res chain seq x y z
N MET A 1 7.65 22.32 -7.51
CA MET A 1 8.09 21.27 -6.54
C MET A 1 6.88 20.81 -5.75
N ASN A 2 6.74 19.50 -5.53
CA ASN A 2 5.63 18.95 -4.74
C ASN A 2 5.70 19.41 -3.28
N LYS A 3 4.54 19.52 -2.61
CA LYS A 3 4.51 19.64 -1.15
C LYS A 3 5.25 18.44 -0.55
N LYS A 4 6.07 18.69 0.46
CA LYS A 4 6.82 17.62 1.16
C LYS A 4 5.84 16.58 1.71
N PRO A 5 5.97 15.29 1.34
CA PRO A 5 5.13 14.22 1.85
C PRO A 5 5.37 13.96 3.34
N VAL A 6 4.46 13.19 3.97
CA VAL A 6 4.71 12.58 5.27
C VAL A 6 6.06 11.88 5.25
N SER A 7 6.83 12.01 6.31
CA SER A 7 8.18 11.43 6.41
C SER A 7 8.26 10.48 7.58
N TYR A 8 8.73 9.26 7.31
CA TYR A 8 8.96 8.22 8.31
C TYR A 8 10.41 7.73 8.26
N LEU A 9 10.95 7.42 9.43
CA LEU A 9 12.21 6.67 9.55
C LEU A 9 11.90 5.21 9.85
N GLN A 10 12.48 4.27 9.10
CA GLN A 10 12.41 2.84 9.44
C GLN A 10 13.03 2.54 10.80
N THR A 11 13.93 3.42 11.26
CA THR A 11 14.64 3.33 12.54
C THR A 11 13.91 4.01 13.71
N ASP A 12 12.69 4.51 13.52
CA ASP A 12 11.89 5.09 14.61
C ASP A 12 11.69 4.07 15.74
N PRO A 13 11.89 4.44 17.02
CA PRO A 13 11.69 3.57 18.17
C PRO A 13 10.35 2.82 18.21
N LYS A 14 9.29 3.39 17.62
CA LYS A 14 7.95 2.79 17.57
C LYS A 14 7.90 1.46 16.84
N TRP A 15 8.78 1.23 15.87
CA TRP A 15 8.74 0.03 15.03
C TRP A 15 10.10 -0.56 14.65
N LYS A 16 11.23 0.13 14.90
CA LYS A 16 12.55 -0.33 14.44
C LYS A 16 12.91 -1.75 14.88
N SER A 17 12.44 -2.18 16.05
CA SER A 17 12.76 -3.49 16.64
C SER A 17 11.72 -4.57 16.33
N VAL A 18 10.64 -4.21 15.61
CA VAL A 18 9.62 -5.18 15.22
C VAL A 18 10.19 -6.13 14.17
N ASP A 19 9.89 -7.41 14.32
CA ASP A 19 10.31 -8.47 13.42
C ASP A 19 9.81 -8.21 11.99
N TYR A 20 10.71 -8.32 11.03
CA TYR A 20 10.42 -8.21 9.60
C TYR A 20 11.23 -9.28 8.84
N SER A 21 11.08 -10.53 9.28
CA SER A 21 11.87 -11.66 8.82
C SER A 21 11.12 -12.52 7.83
N ALA A 22 11.69 -12.77 6.67
CA ALA A 22 11.28 -13.88 5.82
C ALA A 22 11.74 -15.21 6.45
N LYS A 23 11.22 -16.34 5.95
CA LYS A 23 11.60 -17.67 6.43
C LYS A 23 13.11 -17.89 6.32
N GLY A 24 13.72 -18.29 7.43
CA GLY A 24 15.15 -18.63 7.48
C GLY A 24 16.08 -17.47 7.83
N GLU A 25 15.55 -16.30 8.20
CA GLU A 25 16.36 -15.17 8.66
C GLU A 25 15.85 -14.58 9.98
N LYS A 26 16.65 -13.70 10.60
CA LYS A 26 16.24 -12.80 11.68
C LYS A 26 16.60 -11.38 11.30
N THR A 27 15.62 -10.53 11.13
CA THR A 27 15.80 -9.10 10.81
C THR A 27 14.63 -8.27 11.33
N THR A 28 14.74 -6.96 11.27
CA THR A 28 13.72 -6.05 11.79
C THR A 28 13.35 -4.99 10.76
N ILE A 29 12.27 -4.27 11.03
CA ILE A 29 11.87 -3.10 10.21
C ILE A 29 13.03 -2.11 10.12
N GLY A 30 13.69 -1.82 11.24
CA GLY A 30 14.84 -0.91 11.27
C GLY A 30 15.99 -1.31 10.38
N ALA A 31 16.19 -2.61 10.16
CA ALA A 31 17.29 -3.13 9.36
C ALA A 31 16.94 -3.28 7.86
N SER A 32 15.71 -3.65 7.52
CA SER A 32 15.37 -4.04 6.13
C SER A 32 14.04 -3.50 5.60
N GLY A 33 13.35 -2.62 6.37
CA GLY A 33 12.02 -2.10 6.04
C GLY A 33 11.97 -0.87 5.13
N CYS A 34 13.06 -0.50 4.43
CA CYS A 34 13.09 0.74 3.65
C CYS A 34 12.02 0.82 2.55
N GLY A 35 11.73 -0.27 1.85
CA GLY A 35 10.71 -0.32 0.79
C GLY A 35 9.31 -0.01 1.31
N PRO A 36 8.77 -0.79 2.26
CA PRO A 36 7.49 -0.52 2.88
C PRO A 36 7.44 0.85 3.59
N THR A 37 8.53 1.32 4.20
CA THR A 37 8.58 2.67 4.80
C THR A 37 8.44 3.75 3.74
N ALA A 38 9.11 3.62 2.58
CA ALA A 38 8.96 4.58 1.48
C ALA A 38 7.52 4.58 0.93
N MET A 39 6.88 3.42 0.82
CA MET A 39 5.48 3.32 0.38
C MET A 39 4.52 3.87 1.44
N ALA A 40 4.75 3.62 2.73
CA ALA A 40 3.96 4.16 3.82
C ALA A 40 3.91 5.69 3.81
N MET A 41 5.02 6.36 3.46
CA MET A 41 5.04 7.81 3.30
C MET A 41 4.11 8.30 2.19
N VAL A 42 4.05 7.59 1.06
CA VAL A 42 3.11 7.91 -0.04
C VAL A 42 1.66 7.72 0.41
N LEU A 43 1.37 6.55 0.98
CA LEU A 43 0.01 6.19 1.41
C LEU A 43 -0.50 7.09 2.52
N ALA A 44 0.34 7.42 3.50
CA ALA A 44 -0.01 8.37 4.56
C ALA A 44 -0.23 9.79 4.03
N THR A 45 0.43 10.15 2.92
CA THR A 45 0.27 11.49 2.30
C THR A 45 -1.01 11.60 1.49
N TRP A 46 -1.39 10.55 0.76
CA TRP A 46 -2.43 10.65 -0.27
C TRP A 46 -3.67 9.81 -0.01
N CYS A 47 -3.60 8.81 0.86
CA CYS A 47 -4.68 7.84 1.02
C CYS A 47 -5.21 7.78 2.45
N ASP A 48 -4.36 7.44 3.42
CA ASP A 48 -4.77 7.24 4.81
C ASP A 48 -3.64 7.60 5.77
N SER A 49 -3.82 8.67 6.55
CA SER A 49 -2.86 9.17 7.54
C SER A 49 -2.52 8.16 8.65
N LYS A 50 -3.35 7.11 8.83
CA LYS A 50 -3.11 6.02 9.79
C LYS A 50 -2.09 4.99 9.30
N VAL A 51 -1.73 5.01 8.01
CA VAL A 51 -0.71 4.11 7.44
C VAL A 51 0.67 4.44 8.00
N THR A 52 1.37 3.42 8.45
CA THR A 52 2.69 3.53 9.07
C THR A 52 3.67 2.51 8.49
N PRO A 53 4.98 2.66 8.70
CA PRO A 53 5.95 1.61 8.37
C PRO A 53 5.61 0.24 8.98
N LEU A 54 5.01 0.23 10.19
CA LEU A 54 4.58 -1.00 10.84
C LEU A 54 3.52 -1.74 10.03
N THR A 55 2.45 -1.03 9.63
CA THR A 55 1.34 -1.63 8.86
C THR A 55 1.78 -2.08 7.47
N GLU A 56 2.67 -1.32 6.82
CA GLU A 56 3.17 -1.67 5.50
C GLU A 56 4.16 -2.85 5.51
N CYS A 57 5.04 -2.92 6.51
CA CYS A 57 5.93 -4.06 6.67
C CYS A 57 5.17 -5.34 7.00
N ASP A 58 4.16 -5.27 7.89
CA ASP A 58 3.29 -6.41 8.20
C ASP A 58 2.58 -6.92 6.94
N TRP A 59 2.00 -6.02 6.15
CA TRP A 59 1.35 -6.38 4.90
C TRP A 59 2.34 -7.00 3.90
N ALA A 60 3.51 -6.40 3.72
CA ALA A 60 4.53 -6.90 2.81
C ALA A 60 5.02 -8.30 3.21
N LEU A 61 5.19 -8.55 4.50
CA LEU A 61 5.59 -9.84 5.03
C LEU A 61 4.51 -10.91 4.79
N LYS A 62 3.26 -10.62 5.13
CA LYS A 62 2.11 -11.52 4.95
C LYS A 62 1.88 -11.91 3.49
N HIS A 63 2.22 -11.04 2.55
CA HIS A 63 2.03 -11.28 1.13
C HIS A 63 3.30 -11.73 0.40
N GLY A 64 4.36 -12.10 1.14
CA GLY A 64 5.58 -12.66 0.56
C GLY A 64 6.47 -11.66 -0.17
N TYR A 65 6.34 -10.36 0.09
CA TYR A 65 7.16 -9.32 -0.54
C TYR A 65 8.47 -9.03 0.19
N LYS A 66 8.70 -9.63 1.35
CA LYS A 66 10.01 -9.59 2.03
C LYS A 66 10.95 -10.63 1.42
N ALA A 67 12.04 -10.16 0.82
CA ALA A 67 13.06 -11.03 0.24
C ALA A 67 14.00 -11.57 1.34
N PRO A 68 14.24 -12.91 1.41
CA PRO A 68 15.14 -13.50 2.38
C PRO A 68 16.55 -12.89 2.25
N HIS A 69 17.16 -12.59 3.40
CA HIS A 69 18.51 -11.99 3.50
C HIS A 69 18.69 -10.68 2.69
N SER A 70 17.60 -10.01 2.36
CA SER A 70 17.57 -8.79 1.57
C SER A 70 16.47 -7.85 2.07
N GLY A 71 16.09 -6.85 1.31
CA GLY A 71 15.00 -5.93 1.62
C GLY A 71 13.65 -6.42 1.09
N THR A 72 13.07 -5.63 0.22
CA THR A 72 11.74 -5.84 -0.36
C THR A 72 11.87 -6.18 -1.84
N TYR A 73 11.09 -7.17 -2.31
CA TYR A 73 11.04 -7.50 -3.74
C TYR A 73 10.55 -6.32 -4.59
N TYR A 74 11.07 -6.20 -5.81
CA TYR A 74 10.68 -5.16 -6.75
C TYR A 74 9.18 -5.18 -7.11
N GLY A 75 8.55 -6.34 -7.07
CA GLY A 75 7.12 -6.51 -7.34
C GLY A 75 6.19 -6.02 -6.22
N TYR A 76 6.70 -5.46 -5.13
CA TYR A 76 5.92 -4.98 -3.99
C TYR A 76 5.11 -3.72 -4.29
N PHE A 77 5.71 -2.71 -4.93
CA PHE A 77 5.16 -1.35 -4.98
C PHE A 77 3.84 -1.23 -5.74
N GLU A 78 3.71 -1.94 -6.85
CA GLU A 78 2.50 -1.89 -7.67
C GLU A 78 1.28 -2.46 -6.93
N PRO A 79 1.33 -3.68 -6.34
CA PRO A 79 0.22 -4.19 -5.52
C PRO A 79 -0.05 -3.36 -4.26
N ALA A 80 1.00 -2.85 -3.61
CA ALA A 80 0.87 -2.01 -2.43
C ALA A 80 0.10 -0.71 -2.73
N GLY A 81 0.36 -0.07 -3.87
CA GLY A 81 -0.41 1.10 -4.30
C GLY A 81 -1.83 0.76 -4.75
N ARG A 82 -1.96 -0.31 -5.52
CA ARG A 82 -3.26 -0.73 -6.09
C ARG A 82 -4.33 -0.96 -5.03
N ARG A 83 -3.99 -1.50 -3.85
CA ARG A 83 -4.94 -1.73 -2.76
C ARG A 83 -5.55 -0.44 -2.19
N TYR A 84 -4.90 0.71 -2.43
CA TYR A 84 -5.40 2.04 -2.09
C TYR A 84 -5.90 2.82 -3.33
N GLY A 85 -6.07 2.16 -4.46
CA GLY A 85 -6.54 2.79 -5.70
C GLY A 85 -5.48 3.64 -6.42
N LEU A 86 -4.22 3.58 -6.00
CA LEU A 86 -3.14 4.30 -6.68
C LEU A 86 -2.65 3.53 -7.90
N LYS A 87 -2.35 4.26 -8.97
CA LYS A 87 -1.61 3.73 -10.11
C LYS A 87 -0.12 3.87 -9.85
N VAL A 88 0.56 2.72 -9.84
CA VAL A 88 2.01 2.60 -9.62
C VAL A 88 2.60 1.78 -10.75
N TYR A 89 3.71 2.23 -11.32
CA TYR A 89 4.42 1.50 -12.36
C TYR A 89 5.93 1.74 -12.32
N ARG A 90 6.68 0.73 -12.74
CA ARG A 90 8.15 0.80 -12.80
C ARG A 90 8.60 1.29 -14.17
N LEU A 91 9.60 2.20 -14.20
CA LEU A 91 10.11 2.77 -15.44
C LEU A 91 11.11 1.88 -16.16
N ASN A 92 11.87 1.03 -15.49
CA ASN A 92 12.92 0.22 -16.10
C ASN A 92 12.58 -1.27 -16.07
N TYR A 93 11.97 -1.78 -17.15
CA TYR A 93 11.63 -3.20 -17.29
C TYR A 93 12.64 -4.00 -18.10
N THR A 94 13.43 -3.36 -18.95
CA THR A 94 14.26 -4.05 -19.94
C THR A 94 15.63 -4.46 -19.41
N ASN A 95 16.11 -3.85 -18.32
CA ASN A 95 17.38 -4.19 -17.69
C ASN A 95 17.24 -4.25 -16.17
N ILE A 96 16.94 -5.44 -15.65
CA ILE A 96 16.75 -5.66 -14.21
C ILE A 96 18.04 -5.61 -13.39
N TYR A 97 19.21 -5.58 -14.03
CA TYR A 97 20.52 -5.60 -13.37
C TYR A 97 21.34 -4.31 -13.59
N GLY A 98 20.92 -3.44 -14.49
CA GLY A 98 21.63 -2.20 -14.82
C GLY A 98 21.16 -0.99 -14.01
N ASN A 99 21.94 0.09 -14.11
CA ASN A 99 21.52 1.40 -13.65
C ASN A 99 20.49 2.00 -14.62
N SER A 100 19.65 2.92 -14.13
CA SER A 100 18.68 3.64 -14.94
C SER A 100 19.35 4.43 -16.05
N THR A 101 18.74 4.44 -17.23
CA THR A 101 19.23 5.20 -18.39
C THR A 101 18.83 6.67 -18.28
N THR A 102 19.43 7.52 -19.13
CA THR A 102 19.08 8.94 -19.22
C THR A 102 17.59 9.15 -19.50
N ALA A 103 16.97 8.31 -20.33
CA ALA A 103 15.53 8.40 -20.62
C ALA A 103 14.66 8.20 -19.35
N TYR A 104 15.02 7.23 -18.51
CA TYR A 104 14.27 6.99 -17.25
C TYR A 104 14.48 8.11 -16.24
N HIS A 105 15.66 8.72 -16.19
CA HIS A 105 15.89 9.91 -15.36
C HIS A 105 15.01 11.09 -15.81
N ALA A 106 14.85 11.30 -17.12
CA ALA A 106 13.95 12.32 -17.67
C ALA A 106 12.51 12.02 -17.30
N GLN A 107 12.02 10.80 -17.55
CA GLN A 107 10.65 10.39 -17.21
C GLN A 107 10.35 10.55 -15.71
N ALA A 108 11.27 10.17 -14.84
CA ALA A 108 11.10 10.34 -13.39
C ALA A 108 11.02 11.83 -13.00
N ARG A 109 11.84 12.69 -13.62
CA ARG A 109 11.80 14.14 -13.39
C ARG A 109 10.50 14.75 -13.90
N ASP A 110 10.04 14.34 -15.07
CA ASP A 110 8.82 14.85 -15.67
C ASP A 110 7.59 14.45 -14.83
N ALA A 111 7.55 13.18 -14.36
CA ALA A 111 6.52 12.73 -13.43
C ALA A 111 6.49 13.56 -12.12
N LEU A 112 7.65 13.90 -11.56
CA LEU A 112 7.74 14.79 -10.40
C LEU A 112 7.26 16.22 -10.73
N GLY A 113 7.49 16.70 -11.96
CA GLY A 113 6.99 17.97 -12.47
C GLY A 113 5.46 18.00 -12.59
N GLU A 114 4.85 16.88 -12.93
CA GLU A 114 3.40 16.68 -13.01
C GLU A 114 2.72 16.50 -11.65
N GLY A 115 3.50 16.51 -10.58
CA GLY A 115 2.96 16.38 -9.22
C GLY A 115 2.91 14.94 -8.70
N HIS A 116 3.46 13.98 -9.43
CA HIS A 116 3.59 12.60 -8.99
C HIS A 116 4.70 12.43 -7.95
N LEU A 117 4.71 11.31 -7.25
CA LEU A 117 5.82 10.91 -6.37
C LEU A 117 6.60 9.75 -7.01
N VAL A 118 7.86 9.65 -6.66
CA VAL A 118 8.73 8.62 -7.23
C VAL A 118 9.47 7.87 -6.12
N ILE A 119 9.33 6.56 -6.07
CA ILE A 119 10.21 5.72 -5.24
C ILE A 119 11.41 5.31 -6.09
N ALA A 120 12.61 5.53 -5.56
CA ALA A 120 13.85 5.18 -6.20
C ALA A 120 14.57 4.05 -5.45
N CYS A 121 15.02 3.03 -6.19
CA CYS A 121 15.94 2.01 -5.69
C CYS A 121 17.37 2.49 -5.92
N MET A 122 18.09 2.71 -4.85
CA MET A 122 19.48 3.15 -4.89
C MET A 122 20.45 1.97 -4.89
N GLY A 123 21.50 2.06 -5.68
CA GLY A 123 22.68 1.21 -5.59
C GLY A 123 23.70 1.77 -4.62
N LYS A 124 24.86 1.09 -4.52
CA LYS A 124 25.99 1.50 -3.67
C LYS A 124 26.42 2.95 -3.94
N GLY A 125 26.51 3.72 -2.87
CA GLY A 125 26.92 5.12 -2.93
C GLY A 125 26.52 5.92 -1.70
N ASN A 126 26.12 7.18 -1.89
CA ASN A 126 25.79 8.11 -0.81
C ASN A 126 24.59 7.66 0.06
N TRP A 127 23.62 6.97 -0.56
CA TRP A 127 22.37 6.57 0.13
C TRP A 127 22.45 5.19 0.77
N THR A 128 23.36 4.33 0.31
CA THR A 128 23.50 2.96 0.83
C THR A 128 24.82 2.33 0.43
N SER A 129 25.29 1.36 1.20
CA SER A 129 26.43 0.51 0.84
C SER A 129 26.04 -0.68 -0.05
N SER A 130 24.74 -1.01 -0.18
CA SER A 130 24.23 -2.18 -0.90
C SER A 130 23.03 -1.88 -1.78
N GLY A 131 21.86 -1.73 -1.19
CA GLY A 131 20.58 -1.38 -1.82
C GLY A 131 19.69 -0.64 -0.85
N HIS A 132 18.86 0.29 -1.34
CA HIS A 132 18.00 1.10 -0.50
C HIS A 132 16.85 1.70 -1.32
N TYR A 133 15.70 1.88 -0.69
CA TYR A 133 14.58 2.60 -1.29
C TYR A 133 14.41 3.95 -0.62
N VAL A 134 14.20 4.99 -1.43
CA VAL A 134 13.93 6.35 -0.97
C VAL A 134 12.72 6.93 -1.71
N LEU A 135 11.99 7.83 -1.06
CA LEU A 135 10.89 8.58 -1.67
C LEU A 135 11.39 9.92 -2.18
N VAL A 136 11.34 10.13 -3.49
CA VAL A 136 11.66 11.39 -4.16
C VAL A 136 10.38 12.19 -4.35
N TYR A 137 10.40 13.48 -3.97
CA TYR A 137 9.24 14.36 -4.12
C TYR A 137 9.52 15.64 -4.90
N GLY A 138 10.75 15.87 -5.33
CA GLY A 138 11.09 17.01 -6.17
C GLY A 138 12.53 17.00 -6.64
N ILE A 139 12.77 17.73 -7.73
CA ILE A 139 14.09 18.05 -8.26
C ILE A 139 14.06 19.51 -8.66
N GLN A 140 15.00 20.31 -8.15
CA GLN A 140 15.14 21.73 -8.49
C GLN A 140 16.61 22.15 -8.37
N ASP A 141 17.12 22.93 -9.32
CA ASP A 141 18.45 23.50 -9.31
C ASP A 141 19.57 22.50 -8.99
N ASN A 142 19.52 21.32 -9.63
CA ASN A 142 20.42 20.17 -9.42
C ASN A 142 20.37 19.60 -8.00
N VAL A 143 19.34 19.92 -7.21
CA VAL A 143 19.07 19.29 -5.91
C VAL A 143 17.92 18.30 -6.06
N VAL A 144 18.08 17.07 -5.56
CA VAL A 144 17.03 16.08 -5.42
C VAL A 144 16.49 16.12 -3.98
N TYR A 145 15.18 16.26 -3.85
CA TYR A 145 14.49 16.31 -2.54
C TYR A 145 13.90 14.94 -2.22
N ILE A 146 14.32 14.39 -1.10
CA ILE A 146 14.10 13.00 -0.72
C ILE A 146 13.59 12.92 0.72
N ASN A 147 12.59 12.07 0.95
CA ASN A 147 12.35 11.48 2.26
C ASN A 147 13.08 10.12 2.30
N ASP A 148 14.14 10.05 3.10
CA ASP A 148 14.97 8.85 3.23
C ASP A 148 14.55 8.05 4.45
N PRO A 149 14.08 6.78 4.29
CA PRO A 149 13.71 5.92 5.43
C PRO A 149 14.81 5.69 6.46
N ALA A 150 16.08 5.85 6.09
CA ALA A 150 17.20 5.56 6.97
C ALA A 150 17.92 6.82 7.49
N SER A 151 17.55 8.04 7.06
CA SER A 151 18.32 9.23 7.42
C SER A 151 17.57 10.54 7.26
N THR A 152 17.83 11.45 8.20
CA THR A 152 17.41 12.86 8.12
C THR A 152 18.56 13.80 7.73
N LYS A 153 19.76 13.27 7.47
CA LYS A 153 20.94 14.08 7.11
C LYS A 153 20.70 14.84 5.80
N LYS A 154 20.96 16.14 5.79
CA LYS A 154 20.73 17.02 4.63
C LYS A 154 21.38 16.50 3.35
N ALA A 155 22.61 15.96 3.41
CA ALA A 155 23.29 15.38 2.27
C ALA A 155 22.56 14.19 1.62
N ARG A 156 21.58 13.58 2.33
CA ARG A 156 20.76 12.47 1.82
C ARG A 156 19.34 12.90 1.48
N THR A 157 18.82 13.95 2.15
CA THR A 157 17.47 14.45 1.91
C THR A 157 17.43 15.59 0.88
N GLU A 158 18.54 16.28 0.67
CA GLU A 158 18.74 17.34 -0.33
C GLU A 158 20.06 17.12 -1.06
N GLY A 159 20.20 15.96 -1.70
CA GLY A 159 21.44 15.55 -2.35
C GLY A 159 21.61 16.14 -3.76
N SER A 160 22.84 16.07 -4.31
CA SER A 160 23.10 16.41 -5.71
C SER A 160 22.33 15.48 -6.65
N TYR A 161 21.51 16.04 -7.55
CA TYR A 161 20.79 15.24 -8.54
C TYR A 161 21.74 14.56 -9.54
N SER A 162 22.87 15.20 -9.87
CA SER A 162 23.89 14.58 -10.72
C SER A 162 24.48 13.33 -10.08
N LEU A 163 24.78 13.37 -8.77
CA LEU A 163 25.24 12.19 -8.02
C LEU A 163 24.13 11.15 -7.87
N PHE A 164 22.88 11.57 -7.62
CA PHE A 164 21.72 10.70 -7.49
C PHE A 164 21.54 9.84 -8.76
N LYS A 165 21.58 10.46 -9.95
CA LYS A 165 21.46 9.75 -11.23
C LYS A 165 22.50 8.65 -11.44
N GLN A 166 23.71 8.82 -10.90
CA GLN A 166 24.76 7.82 -11.02
C GLN A 166 24.53 6.59 -10.12
N GLN A 167 23.71 6.72 -9.08
CA GLN A 167 23.54 5.71 -8.04
C GLN A 167 22.17 5.06 -8.04
N VAL A 168 21.16 5.62 -8.73
CA VAL A 168 19.84 5.02 -8.83
C VAL A 168 19.82 3.88 -9.86
N LYS A 169 19.11 2.80 -9.52
CA LYS A 169 18.93 1.63 -10.38
C LYS A 169 17.56 1.60 -11.04
N TYR A 170 16.50 1.84 -10.28
CA TYR A 170 15.13 1.72 -10.74
C TYR A 170 14.25 2.82 -10.15
N TYR A 171 13.18 3.13 -10.85
CA TYR A 171 12.15 4.05 -10.41
C TYR A 171 10.76 3.40 -10.45
N TRP A 172 9.95 3.71 -9.46
CA TRP A 172 8.50 3.51 -9.48
C TRP A 172 7.85 4.88 -9.41
N VAL A 173 7.05 5.20 -10.43
CA VAL A 173 6.20 6.38 -10.42
C VAL A 173 4.90 6.02 -9.73
N ILE A 174 4.48 6.88 -8.81
CA ILE A 174 3.17 6.80 -8.17
C ILE A 174 2.38 8.01 -8.66
N GLU A 175 1.36 7.77 -9.48
CA GLU A 175 0.52 8.85 -10.00
C GLU A 175 -0.26 9.50 -8.86
N ARG A 176 -0.26 10.84 -8.85
CA ARG A 176 -1.05 11.60 -7.88
C ARG A 176 -2.53 11.31 -8.10
N PRO A 177 -3.28 10.88 -7.10
CA PRO A 177 -4.71 10.66 -7.25
C PRO A 177 -5.43 11.98 -7.54
N LYS A 178 -6.51 11.92 -8.33
CA LYS A 178 -7.33 13.10 -8.66
C LYS A 178 -7.97 13.73 -7.42
N HIS A 179 -8.31 12.91 -6.45
CA HIS A 179 -8.84 13.31 -5.16
C HIS A 179 -7.93 12.77 -4.06
N ILE A 180 -7.49 13.64 -3.17
CA ILE A 180 -6.75 13.29 -1.95
C ILE A 180 -7.71 13.55 -0.80
N PRO A 181 -8.18 12.51 -0.08
CA PRO A 181 -9.07 12.69 1.05
C PRO A 181 -8.40 13.60 2.09
N LYS A 182 -9.11 14.60 2.58
CA LYS A 182 -8.68 15.35 3.75
C LYS A 182 -8.95 14.51 5.00
N ASP A 183 -8.19 14.74 6.07
CA ASP A 183 -8.36 13.94 7.31
C ASP A 183 -9.75 14.16 7.95
N ASP A 184 -10.36 15.30 7.73
CA ASP A 184 -11.73 15.64 8.12
C ASP A 184 -12.80 15.06 7.17
N GLU A 185 -12.46 14.69 5.95
CA GLU A 185 -13.35 13.97 5.00
C GLU A 185 -13.37 12.45 5.25
N LYS A 186 -12.53 11.96 6.15
CA LYS A 186 -12.47 10.55 6.59
C LYS A 186 -13.38 10.27 7.79
N GLU A 187 -14.43 11.08 8.00
CA GLU A 187 -15.52 10.61 8.83
C GLU A 187 -15.98 9.26 8.27
N GLU A 188 -15.86 8.23 9.09
CA GLU A 188 -16.56 6.97 8.83
C GLU A 188 -18.02 7.37 8.73
N ILE A 189 -18.51 7.52 7.49
CA ILE A 189 -19.93 7.74 7.28
C ILE A 189 -20.59 6.52 7.88
N PRO A 190 -21.34 6.64 8.96
CA PRO A 190 -22.07 5.51 9.53
C PRO A 190 -22.82 4.81 8.39
N VAL A 191 -22.89 3.50 8.44
CA VAL A 191 -23.54 2.70 7.37
C VAL A 191 -24.97 3.23 7.11
N GLU A 192 -25.64 3.67 8.16
CA GLU A 192 -26.96 4.28 8.11
C GLU A 192 -26.96 5.56 7.26
N LYS A 193 -26.02 6.46 7.49
CA LYS A 193 -25.90 7.72 6.72
C LYS A 193 -25.47 7.47 5.27
N PHE A 194 -24.66 6.44 5.03
CA PHE A 194 -24.29 6.02 3.67
C PHE A 194 -25.51 5.49 2.92
N VAL A 195 -26.36 4.70 3.57
CA VAL A 195 -27.62 4.17 3.00
C VAL A 195 -28.59 5.31 2.69
N GLU A 196 -28.72 6.31 3.55
CA GLU A 196 -29.55 7.49 3.33
C GLU A 196 -29.07 8.37 2.14
N MET A 197 -27.76 8.44 1.92
CA MET A 197 -27.16 9.26 0.85
C MET A 197 -27.07 8.55 -0.49
N SER A 198 -27.24 7.23 -0.53
CA SER A 198 -27.12 6.42 -1.74
C SER A 198 -28.49 6.23 -2.39
N THR A 199 -28.57 6.38 -3.70
CA THR A 199 -29.74 5.85 -4.42
C THR A 199 -29.74 4.32 -4.29
N ASP A 200 -30.92 3.71 -4.29
CA ASP A 200 -31.08 2.24 -4.21
C ASP A 200 -30.19 1.51 -5.24
N GLU A 201 -30.01 2.10 -6.41
CA GLU A 201 -29.20 1.56 -7.49
C GLU A 201 -27.69 1.60 -7.17
N GLN A 202 -27.20 2.68 -6.54
CA GLN A 202 -25.81 2.83 -6.12
C GLN A 202 -25.49 1.90 -4.95
N ALA A 203 -26.39 1.79 -3.98
CA ALA A 203 -26.24 0.87 -2.85
C ALA A 203 -26.23 -0.59 -3.33
N TYR A 204 -27.10 -0.95 -4.26
CA TYR A 204 -27.16 -2.29 -4.85
C TYR A 204 -25.87 -2.63 -5.63
N ALA A 205 -25.39 -1.70 -6.47
CA ALA A 205 -24.16 -1.91 -7.24
C ALA A 205 -22.92 -2.08 -6.35
N LEU A 206 -22.86 -1.34 -5.23
CA LEU A 206 -21.77 -1.47 -4.27
C LEU A 206 -21.82 -2.79 -3.51
N MET A 207 -23.01 -3.20 -3.08
CA MET A 207 -23.24 -4.50 -2.45
C MET A 207 -22.89 -5.65 -3.40
N GLU A 208 -23.33 -5.62 -4.65
CA GLU A 208 -22.93 -6.63 -5.65
C GLU A 208 -21.41 -6.71 -5.83
N LYS A 209 -20.76 -5.56 -5.89
CA LYS A 209 -19.29 -5.49 -6.00
C LYS A 209 -18.59 -6.06 -4.76
N ALA A 210 -19.08 -5.74 -3.57
CA ALA A 210 -18.58 -6.27 -2.31
C ALA A 210 -18.78 -7.78 -2.22
N PHE A 211 -19.95 -8.30 -2.60
CA PHE A 211 -20.22 -9.73 -2.61
C PHE A 211 -19.39 -10.48 -3.65
N ARG A 212 -19.20 -9.93 -4.86
CA ARG A 212 -18.28 -10.51 -5.86
C ARG A 212 -16.83 -10.54 -5.40
N TYR A 213 -16.42 -9.60 -4.56
CA TYR A 213 -15.10 -9.60 -3.96
C TYR A 213 -15.01 -10.63 -2.84
N ALA A 214 -15.99 -10.67 -1.94
CA ALA A 214 -16.07 -11.61 -0.84
C ALA A 214 -16.11 -13.08 -1.31
N SER A 215 -16.81 -13.36 -2.42
CA SER A 215 -16.87 -14.72 -3.00
C SER A 215 -15.54 -15.22 -3.58
N LYS A 216 -14.54 -14.35 -3.74
CA LYS A 216 -13.18 -14.70 -4.19
C LYS A 216 -12.19 -14.86 -3.04
N LEU A 217 -12.59 -14.51 -1.82
CA LEU A 217 -11.76 -14.68 -0.65
C LEU A 217 -11.87 -16.13 -0.15
N PRO A 218 -10.77 -16.72 0.33
CA PRO A 218 -10.85 -18.00 1.03
C PRO A 218 -11.77 -17.85 2.23
N GLU A 219 -12.53 -18.90 2.50
CA GLU A 219 -13.45 -18.96 3.66
C GLU A 219 -12.71 -18.55 4.94
N PRO A 220 -13.20 -17.55 5.69
CA PRO A 220 -12.53 -17.09 6.90
C PRO A 220 -12.43 -18.24 7.90
N LEU A 221 -11.26 -18.39 8.52
CA LEU A 221 -11.01 -19.41 9.56
C LEU A 221 -12.07 -19.41 10.68
N TRP A 222 -12.62 -18.25 11.02
CA TRP A 222 -13.66 -18.13 12.04
C TRP A 222 -14.97 -18.83 11.65
N SER A 223 -15.34 -18.83 10.36
CA SER A 223 -16.56 -19.52 9.91
C SER A 223 -16.42 -21.03 10.00
N GLN A 224 -15.17 -21.54 9.96
CA GLN A 224 -14.87 -22.94 10.08
C GLN A 224 -14.70 -23.39 11.57
N THR A 225 -14.25 -22.47 12.44
CA THR A 225 -13.87 -22.80 13.82
C THR A 225 -14.97 -22.56 14.86
N ASP A 226 -15.84 -21.58 14.64
CA ASP A 226 -16.83 -21.16 15.64
C ASP A 226 -18.17 -21.90 15.53
N GLY A 227 -18.33 -22.81 14.55
CA GLY A 227 -19.56 -23.56 14.32
C GLY A 227 -20.75 -22.71 13.87
N HIS A 228 -20.55 -21.42 13.58
CA HIS A 228 -21.61 -20.50 13.15
C HIS A 228 -22.28 -20.92 11.84
N TRP A 229 -21.51 -21.46 10.91
CA TRP A 229 -22.02 -21.99 9.67
C TRP A 229 -22.87 -23.24 9.88
N GLN A 230 -22.42 -24.15 10.74
CA GLN A 230 -23.18 -25.34 11.10
C GLN A 230 -24.47 -24.97 11.83
N LYS A 231 -24.40 -24.02 12.77
CA LYS A 231 -25.56 -23.50 13.49
C LYS A 231 -26.57 -22.83 12.55
N ALA A 232 -26.09 -22.07 11.54
CA ALA A 232 -26.95 -21.46 10.54
C ALA A 232 -27.71 -22.50 9.70
N LYS A 233 -27.11 -23.66 9.42
CA LYS A 233 -27.79 -24.80 8.77
C LYS A 233 -28.87 -25.38 9.67
N GLU A 234 -28.54 -25.66 10.91
CA GLU A 234 -29.46 -26.24 11.91
C GLU A 234 -30.67 -25.33 12.16
N GLU A 235 -30.46 -24.02 12.14
CA GLU A 235 -31.51 -23.01 12.28
C GLU A 235 -32.26 -22.71 10.98
N GLY A 236 -31.94 -23.39 9.87
CA GLY A 236 -32.60 -23.19 8.57
C GLY A 236 -32.35 -21.82 7.92
N ILE A 237 -31.29 -21.15 8.32
CA ILE A 237 -30.87 -19.85 7.75
C ILE A 237 -30.22 -20.07 6.38
N THR A 238 -29.53 -21.19 6.20
CA THR A 238 -28.92 -21.62 4.94
C THR A 238 -29.11 -23.11 4.73
N ASP A 239 -29.17 -23.54 3.47
CA ASP A 239 -29.17 -24.96 3.09
C ASP A 239 -27.76 -25.60 3.17
N GLY A 240 -26.75 -24.77 3.44
CA GLY A 240 -25.37 -25.19 3.52
C GLY A 240 -24.68 -25.35 2.18
N SER A 241 -25.33 -25.02 1.07
CA SER A 241 -24.73 -24.98 -0.25
C SER A 241 -24.07 -23.63 -0.50
N ALA A 242 -22.94 -23.64 -1.21
CA ALA A 242 -22.21 -22.44 -1.67
C ALA A 242 -22.06 -21.35 -0.60
N PRO A 243 -21.32 -21.58 0.49
CA PRO A 243 -21.13 -20.60 1.57
C PRO A 243 -20.52 -19.27 1.08
N GLU A 244 -19.78 -19.33 -0.03
CA GLU A 244 -19.19 -18.20 -0.71
C GLU A 244 -20.12 -17.48 -1.69
N ARG A 245 -21.34 -18.02 -1.92
CA ARG A 245 -22.29 -17.40 -2.84
C ARG A 245 -22.86 -16.10 -2.27
N PRO A 246 -22.80 -14.98 -3.03
CA PRO A 246 -23.48 -13.75 -2.62
C PRO A 246 -24.97 -13.98 -2.43
N MET A 247 -25.49 -13.57 -1.28
CA MET A 247 -26.92 -13.63 -1.01
C MET A 247 -27.65 -12.55 -1.79
N LYS A 248 -28.82 -12.87 -2.35
CA LYS A 248 -29.70 -11.87 -2.95
C LYS A 248 -30.33 -11.01 -1.85
N ARG A 249 -30.66 -9.75 -2.18
CA ARG A 249 -31.34 -8.84 -1.23
C ARG A 249 -32.59 -9.46 -0.60
N CYS A 250 -33.39 -10.16 -1.40
CA CYS A 250 -34.58 -10.86 -0.90
C CYS A 250 -34.26 -11.99 0.09
N GLU A 251 -33.13 -12.66 -0.06
CA GLU A 251 -32.68 -13.70 0.86
C GLU A 251 -32.24 -13.11 2.20
N VAL A 252 -31.50 -11.99 2.17
CA VAL A 252 -31.11 -11.23 3.39
C VAL A 252 -32.35 -10.71 4.11
N MET A 253 -33.29 -10.08 3.38
CA MET A 253 -34.52 -9.56 3.95
C MET A 253 -35.42 -10.66 4.56
N ALA A 254 -35.48 -11.81 3.90
CA ALA A 254 -36.20 -12.97 4.42
C ALA A 254 -35.56 -13.52 5.73
N ILE A 255 -34.23 -13.49 5.85
CA ILE A 255 -33.55 -13.90 7.08
C ILE A 255 -33.83 -12.90 8.20
N LEU A 256 -33.69 -11.59 7.94
CA LEU A 256 -33.93 -10.54 8.92
C LEU A 256 -35.38 -10.57 9.41
N GLY A 257 -36.33 -10.76 8.51
CA GLY A 257 -37.76 -10.92 8.87
C GLY A 257 -38.03 -12.13 9.74
N ARG A 258 -37.46 -13.31 9.42
CA ARG A 258 -37.60 -14.52 10.26
C ARG A 258 -37.00 -14.37 11.67
N LYS A 259 -35.98 -13.52 11.81
CA LYS A 259 -35.33 -13.22 13.10
C LYS A 259 -35.98 -12.06 13.85
N GLY A 260 -37.05 -11.45 13.34
CA GLY A 260 -37.70 -10.30 13.96
C GLY A 260 -36.83 -9.04 14.02
N LEU A 261 -35.94 -8.89 13.05
CA LEU A 261 -35.02 -7.76 12.93
C LEU A 261 -35.46 -6.72 11.88
N LEU A 262 -36.66 -6.90 11.33
CA LEU A 262 -37.37 -5.96 10.46
C LEU A 262 -38.69 -5.52 11.10
#